data_81db6f78487112dfa11568b265482206
#
_entry.id   81db6f78487112dfa11568b265482206
#
_cell.length_a   1.000
_cell.length_b   1.000
_cell.length_c   1.000
_cell.angle_alpha   90.00
_cell.angle_beta   90.00
_cell.angle_gamma   90.00
#
_symmetry.space_group_name_H-M   'P 1'
#
loop_
_entity.id
_entity.type
_entity.pdbx_description
1 polymer ?
#
loop_
_entity_poly.entity_id
_entity_poly.type
_entity_poly.pdbx_seq_one_letter_code
_entity_poly.pdbx_strand_id
1 'polypeptide(L)'
;MKVLLVDVNCKYSSTGKIVYDLYTQLREEGHEAAICYGRGPLVEGKNIWRFSPTWEVYLHVILTRITGYTGRFSPIATRRLLKYIDKFQPDVVHLHDMHGYFVDIVPLISYLKKNNIKTVWTQHCEFMYTGKCGYAYDCNKWQEKCSNCERLKDYPKTEFFDK
;
A
#
# COMPACT_ATOMS: atom_id res chain seq x y z
N MET A 1 11.74 -5.50 -19.31
CA MET A 1 10.46 -4.94 -18.85
C MET A 1 10.70 -3.83 -17.84
N LYS A 2 9.76 -2.90 -17.71
CA LYS A 2 9.72 -1.90 -16.64
C LYS A 2 8.77 -2.36 -15.53
N VAL A 3 9.30 -2.58 -14.34
CA VAL A 3 8.52 -3.07 -13.18
C VAL A 3 8.51 -2.01 -12.08
N LEU A 4 7.33 -1.59 -11.65
CA LEU A 4 7.16 -0.70 -10.51
C LEU A 4 6.65 -1.49 -9.30
N LEU A 5 7.45 -1.54 -8.25
CA LEU A 5 7.09 -2.14 -6.97
C LEU A 5 6.51 -1.06 -6.04
N VAL A 6 5.37 -1.32 -5.42
CA VAL A 6 4.72 -0.38 -4.48
C VAL A 6 4.49 -1.08 -3.15
N ASP A 7 5.02 -0.51 -2.07
CA ASP A 7 4.89 -1.04 -0.72
C ASP A 7 4.78 0.08 0.33
N VAL A 8 4.40 -0.29 1.53
CA VAL A 8 4.39 0.63 2.67
C VAL A 8 5.80 1.05 3.06
N ASN A 9 6.78 0.16 3.00
CA ASN A 9 8.18 0.39 3.37
C ASN A 9 9.15 -0.05 2.24
N CYS A 10 10.43 0.33 2.38
CA CYS A 10 11.49 -0.12 1.49
C CYS A 10 12.70 -0.53 2.33
N LYS A 11 13.27 -1.71 2.05
CA LYS A 11 14.49 -2.26 2.69
C LYS A 11 14.34 -2.59 4.18
N TYR A 12 13.51 -1.85 4.90
CA TYR A 12 13.20 -2.05 6.31
C TYR A 12 11.86 -2.78 6.44
N SER A 13 11.61 -3.44 7.55
CA SER A 13 10.49 -4.38 7.77
C SER A 13 10.59 -5.66 6.93
N SER A 14 9.72 -6.63 7.21
CA SER A 14 9.66 -7.90 6.47
C SER A 14 9.29 -7.69 5.00
N THR A 15 8.19 -7.00 4.74
CA THR A 15 7.71 -6.73 3.37
C THR A 15 8.65 -5.80 2.61
N GLY A 16 9.13 -4.74 3.26
CA GLY A 16 10.08 -3.81 2.65
C GLY A 16 11.41 -4.45 2.25
N LYS A 17 11.86 -5.49 3.00
CA LYS A 17 13.02 -6.28 2.60
C LYS A 17 12.72 -7.13 1.37
N ILE A 18 11.58 -7.82 1.34
CA ILE A 18 11.16 -8.62 0.18
C ILE A 18 11.10 -7.75 -1.08
N VAL A 19 10.50 -6.57 -1.00
CA VAL A 19 10.40 -5.63 -2.12
C VAL A 19 11.78 -5.15 -2.58
N TYR A 20 12.69 -4.87 -1.65
CA TYR A 20 14.04 -4.44 -1.99
C TYR A 20 14.87 -5.56 -2.63
N ASP A 21 14.76 -6.79 -2.14
CA ASP A 21 15.44 -7.95 -2.70
C ASP A 21 14.92 -8.24 -4.12
N LEU A 22 13.59 -8.20 -4.31
CA LEU A 22 12.97 -8.36 -5.62
C LEU A 22 13.41 -7.27 -6.62
N TYR A 23 13.47 -6.01 -6.19
CA TYR A 23 13.98 -4.91 -7.00
C TYR A 23 15.42 -5.16 -7.43
N THR A 24 16.27 -5.64 -6.52
CA THR A 24 17.67 -5.92 -6.81
C THR A 24 17.79 -7.04 -7.84
N GLN A 25 17.09 -8.15 -7.63
CA GLN A 25 17.09 -9.28 -8.55
C GLN A 25 16.58 -8.91 -9.94
N LEU A 26 15.46 -8.18 -10.05
CA LEU A 26 14.93 -7.71 -11.33
C LEU A 26 15.98 -6.90 -12.13
N ARG A 27 16.75 -6.08 -11.44
CA ARG A 27 17.82 -5.29 -12.08
C ARG A 27 19.02 -6.12 -12.50
N GLU A 28 19.39 -7.11 -11.71
CA GLU A 28 20.45 -8.08 -12.07
C GLU A 28 20.08 -8.90 -13.29
N GLU A 29 18.79 -9.21 -13.46
CA GLU A 29 18.21 -9.87 -14.63
C GLU A 29 18.04 -8.93 -15.84
N GLY A 30 18.47 -7.67 -15.76
CA GLY A 30 18.44 -6.71 -16.85
C GLY A 30 17.09 -6.00 -17.05
N HIS A 31 16.21 -6.05 -16.08
CA HIS A 31 14.94 -5.30 -16.10
C HIS A 31 15.13 -3.87 -15.56
N GLU A 32 14.29 -2.95 -15.99
CA GLU A 32 14.19 -1.62 -15.39
C GLU A 32 13.20 -1.68 -14.21
N ALA A 33 13.72 -1.66 -12.99
CA ALA A 33 12.91 -1.71 -11.80
C ALA A 33 12.89 -0.37 -11.05
N ALA A 34 11.77 -0.07 -10.42
CA ALA A 34 11.59 1.08 -9.52
C ALA A 34 10.84 0.65 -8.25
N ILE A 35 11.09 1.34 -7.14
CA ILE A 35 10.33 1.21 -5.89
C ILE A 35 9.69 2.55 -5.56
N CYS A 36 8.36 2.56 -5.37
CA CYS A 36 7.64 3.63 -4.70
C CYS A 36 7.14 3.13 -3.33
N TYR A 37 7.54 3.80 -2.25
CA TYR A 37 7.13 3.38 -0.92
C TYR A 37 6.58 4.55 -0.10
N GLY A 38 5.72 4.22 0.88
CA GLY A 38 4.96 5.22 1.62
C GLY A 38 5.68 5.77 2.85
N ARG A 39 6.34 4.93 3.63
CA ARG A 39 6.77 5.21 5.00
C ARG A 39 8.18 4.68 5.28
N GLY A 40 8.71 5.06 6.44
CA GLY A 40 10.01 4.60 6.91
C GLY A 40 11.16 5.55 6.54
N PRO A 41 12.40 5.15 6.85
CA PRO A 41 13.58 5.92 6.52
C PRO A 41 13.74 6.16 5.02
N LEU A 42 14.49 7.19 4.64
CA LEU A 42 14.87 7.39 3.25
C LEU A 42 15.86 6.29 2.84
N VAL A 43 15.61 5.72 1.69
CA VAL A 43 16.47 4.72 1.06
C VAL A 43 17.02 5.32 -0.22
N GLU A 44 18.33 5.39 -0.32
CA GLU A 44 19.02 5.83 -1.52
C GLU A 44 19.10 4.69 -2.54
N GLY A 45 18.90 5.02 -3.80
CA GLY A 45 18.97 4.06 -4.90
C GLY A 45 18.36 4.59 -6.19
N LYS A 46 18.75 4.00 -7.32
CA LYS A 46 18.22 4.40 -8.62
C LYS A 46 16.74 4.02 -8.72
N ASN A 47 15.88 4.98 -8.98
CA ASN A 47 14.42 4.78 -9.06
C ASN A 47 13.77 4.29 -7.77
N ILE A 48 14.35 4.62 -6.60
CA ILE A 48 13.72 4.37 -5.29
C ILE A 48 13.19 5.69 -4.76
N TRP A 49 11.90 5.73 -4.41
CA TRP A 49 11.28 6.98 -4.01
C TRP A 49 10.21 6.82 -2.93
N ARG A 50 10.37 7.57 -1.84
CA ARG A 50 9.35 7.72 -0.81
C ARG A 50 8.37 8.82 -1.22
N PHE A 51 7.16 8.45 -1.62
CA PHE A 51 6.22 9.39 -2.21
C PHE A 51 5.26 10.05 -1.21
N SER A 52 5.01 9.44 -0.05
CA SER A 52 4.04 9.97 0.92
C SER A 52 4.68 11.01 1.84
N PRO A 53 4.09 12.19 1.95
CA PRO A 53 4.49 13.18 2.94
C PRO A 53 4.19 12.68 4.37
N THR A 54 5.13 12.85 5.26
CA THR A 54 5.00 12.34 6.65
C THR A 54 3.77 12.92 7.36
N TRP A 55 3.48 14.20 7.18
CA TRP A 55 2.32 14.84 7.79
C TRP A 55 0.99 14.26 7.28
N GLU A 56 0.89 13.88 5.99
CA GLU A 56 -0.31 13.27 5.42
C GLU A 56 -0.53 11.86 5.98
N VAL A 57 0.55 11.12 6.22
CA VAL A 57 0.49 9.82 6.91
C VAL A 57 -0.13 9.97 8.31
N TYR A 58 0.31 10.96 9.09
CA TYR A 58 -0.26 11.21 10.41
C TYR A 58 -1.73 11.63 10.34
N LEU A 59 -2.08 12.50 9.40
CA LEU A 59 -3.46 12.90 9.17
C LEU A 59 -4.34 11.70 8.78
N HIS A 60 -3.85 10.83 7.90
CA HIS A 60 -4.53 9.59 7.51
C HIS A 60 -4.78 8.69 8.74
N VAL A 61 -3.77 8.51 9.61
CA VAL A 61 -3.93 7.76 10.86
C VAL A 61 -5.05 8.33 11.73
N ILE A 62 -5.05 9.66 11.95
CA ILE A 62 -6.04 10.34 12.78
C ILE A 62 -7.44 10.17 12.17
N LEU A 63 -7.58 10.46 10.88
CA LEU A 63 -8.88 10.36 10.20
C LEU A 63 -9.40 8.92 10.15
N THR A 64 -8.53 7.93 9.97
CA THR A 64 -8.92 6.52 10.05
C THR A 64 -9.47 6.17 11.43
N ARG A 65 -8.83 6.63 12.51
CA ARG A 65 -9.30 6.38 13.88
C ARG A 65 -10.63 7.06 14.19
N ILE A 66 -10.84 8.27 13.67
CA ILE A 66 -12.09 9.03 13.91
C ILE A 66 -13.23 8.48 13.04
N THR A 67 -12.96 8.08 11.80
CA THR A 67 -14.03 7.72 10.85
C THR A 67 -14.26 6.22 10.71
N GLY A 68 -13.28 5.38 11.07
CA GLY A 68 -13.30 3.93 10.85
C GLY A 68 -12.94 3.50 9.42
N TYR A 69 -12.80 4.42 8.46
CA TYR A 69 -12.41 4.07 7.10
C TYR A 69 -10.91 3.86 6.97
N THR A 70 -10.51 2.80 6.30
CA THR A 70 -9.12 2.46 6.00
C THR A 70 -8.80 2.68 4.51
N GLY A 71 -7.51 2.88 4.18
CA GLY A 71 -7.07 3.02 2.78
C GLY A 71 -7.62 4.25 2.05
N ARG A 72 -7.92 5.31 2.80
CA ARG A 72 -8.41 6.62 2.34
C ARG A 72 -7.63 7.72 3.06
N PHE A 73 -7.76 8.96 2.69
CA PHE A 73 -7.15 10.13 3.34
C PHE A 73 -5.67 10.38 3.02
N SER A 74 -5.19 9.89 1.86
CA SER A 74 -3.86 10.20 1.33
C SER A 74 -3.92 10.72 -0.13
N PRO A 75 -4.74 11.74 -0.43
CA PRO A 75 -4.95 12.19 -1.81
C PRO A 75 -3.69 12.76 -2.45
N ILE A 76 -2.83 13.45 -1.69
CA ILE A 76 -1.60 14.04 -2.21
C ILE A 76 -0.58 12.95 -2.53
N ALA A 77 -0.36 12.01 -1.60
CA ALA A 77 0.51 10.87 -1.82
C ALA A 77 0.05 10.05 -3.04
N THR A 78 -1.25 9.74 -3.11
CA THR A 78 -1.82 9.01 -4.24
C THR A 78 -1.59 9.74 -5.56
N ARG A 79 -1.87 11.04 -5.62
CA ARG A 79 -1.62 11.85 -6.83
C ARG A 79 -0.15 11.85 -7.24
N ARG A 80 0.77 11.91 -6.26
CA ARG A 80 2.22 11.85 -6.53
C ARG A 80 2.61 10.48 -7.10
N LEU A 81 2.08 9.39 -6.54
CA LEU A 81 2.30 8.03 -7.06
C LEU A 81 1.78 7.90 -8.49
N LEU A 82 0.55 8.34 -8.77
CA LEU A 82 -0.02 8.30 -10.13
C LEU A 82 0.82 9.07 -11.13
N LYS A 83 1.30 10.27 -10.79
CA LYS A 83 2.23 11.04 -11.63
C LYS A 83 3.56 10.30 -11.86
N TYR A 84 4.04 9.55 -10.88
CA TYR A 84 5.24 8.74 -11.06
C TYR A 84 4.98 7.57 -12.00
N ILE A 85 3.84 6.90 -11.89
CA ILE A 85 3.42 5.85 -12.81
C ILE A 85 3.37 6.38 -14.25
N ASP A 86 2.76 7.56 -14.45
CA ASP A 86 2.71 8.23 -15.76
C ASP A 86 4.10 8.52 -16.33
N LYS A 87 5.02 8.99 -15.49
CA LYS A 87 6.38 9.29 -15.92
C LYS A 87 7.22 8.05 -16.20
N PHE A 88 7.10 7.04 -15.33
CA PHE A 88 7.90 5.82 -15.41
C PHE A 88 7.40 4.88 -16.50
N GLN A 89 6.08 4.88 -16.81
CA GLN A 89 5.43 4.02 -17.81
C GLN A 89 5.78 2.53 -17.58
N PRO A 90 5.37 1.95 -16.43
CA PRO A 90 5.67 0.57 -16.12
C PRO A 90 4.88 -0.40 -17.01
N ASP A 91 5.51 -1.49 -17.43
CA ASP A 91 4.84 -2.63 -18.05
C ASP A 91 3.99 -3.40 -17.02
N VAL A 92 4.46 -3.41 -15.75
CA VAL A 92 3.81 -4.09 -14.62
C VAL A 92 3.94 -3.22 -13.38
N VAL A 93 2.82 -3.05 -12.66
CA VAL A 93 2.81 -2.53 -11.29
C VAL A 93 2.59 -3.69 -10.33
N HIS A 94 3.55 -3.91 -9.43
CA HIS A 94 3.48 -4.94 -8.41
C HIS A 94 3.20 -4.31 -7.05
N LEU A 95 1.98 -4.50 -6.57
CA LEU A 95 1.52 -4.01 -5.27
C LEU A 95 1.83 -5.05 -4.19
N HIS A 96 2.28 -4.57 -3.05
CA HIS A 96 2.54 -5.38 -1.86
C HIS A 96 1.62 -4.96 -0.71
N ASP A 97 2.15 -4.51 0.39
CA ASP A 97 1.39 -4.17 1.59
C ASP A 97 0.75 -2.77 1.46
N MET A 98 -0.55 -2.72 1.17
CA MET A 98 -1.25 -1.48 0.86
C MET A 98 -1.94 -0.82 2.07
N HIS A 99 -1.91 -1.49 3.22
CA HIS A 99 -2.46 -0.96 4.45
C HIS A 99 -1.49 -0.11 5.20
N GLY A 100 -1.29 0.96 5.41
CA GLY A 100 -0.19 1.65 6.14
C GLY A 100 -0.39 3.16 6.18
N TYR A 101 -1.60 3.61 5.86
CA TYR A 101 -1.97 5.01 5.92
C TYR A 101 -1.15 5.92 4.97
N PHE A 102 -0.81 5.44 3.79
CA PHE A 102 0.11 6.13 2.88
C PHE A 102 -0.44 6.33 1.46
N VAL A 103 -1.57 5.72 1.13
CA VAL A 103 -2.18 5.77 -0.21
C VAL A 103 -3.69 5.60 -0.10
N ASP A 104 -4.42 6.17 -1.04
CA ASP A 104 -5.84 5.90 -1.26
C ASP A 104 -5.96 4.74 -2.25
N ILE A 105 -6.40 3.59 -1.76
CA ILE A 105 -6.38 2.33 -2.52
C ILE A 105 -7.34 2.39 -3.70
N VAL A 106 -8.58 2.85 -3.50
CA VAL A 106 -9.61 2.87 -4.54
C VAL A 106 -9.22 3.73 -5.75
N PRO A 107 -8.76 4.99 -5.58
CA PRO A 107 -8.26 5.78 -6.70
C PRO A 107 -7.08 5.15 -7.42
N LEU A 108 -6.13 4.53 -6.69
CA LEU A 108 -4.99 3.85 -7.29
C LEU A 108 -5.45 2.70 -8.18
N ILE A 109 -6.27 1.78 -7.66
CA ILE A 109 -6.76 0.62 -8.42
C ILE A 109 -7.61 1.06 -9.62
N SER A 110 -8.48 2.06 -9.44
CA SER A 110 -9.29 2.61 -10.52
C SER A 110 -8.44 3.17 -11.65
N TYR A 111 -7.34 3.85 -11.30
CA TYR A 111 -6.38 4.38 -12.25
C TYR A 111 -5.66 3.28 -13.04
N LEU A 112 -5.14 2.27 -12.34
CA LEU A 112 -4.44 1.14 -12.97
C LEU A 112 -5.37 0.39 -13.95
N LYS A 113 -6.62 0.14 -13.53
CA LYS A 113 -7.64 -0.49 -14.36
C LYS A 113 -8.00 0.36 -15.59
N LYS A 114 -8.24 1.66 -15.40
CA LYS A 114 -8.62 2.58 -16.50
C LYS A 114 -7.54 2.67 -17.58
N ASN A 115 -6.27 2.58 -17.20
CA ASN A 115 -5.14 2.68 -18.11
C ASN A 115 -4.62 1.32 -18.59
N ASN A 116 -5.33 0.22 -18.30
CA ASN A 116 -4.96 -1.15 -18.66
C ASN A 116 -3.53 -1.55 -18.24
N ILE A 117 -3.05 -1.03 -17.11
CA ILE A 117 -1.73 -1.34 -16.58
C ILE A 117 -1.79 -2.73 -15.94
N LYS A 118 -0.93 -3.65 -16.37
CA LYS A 118 -0.81 -4.98 -15.75
C LYS A 118 -0.47 -4.83 -14.27
N THR A 119 -1.26 -5.44 -13.43
CA THR A 119 -1.11 -5.33 -11.98
C THR A 119 -1.00 -6.71 -11.36
N VAL A 120 0.05 -6.90 -10.58
CA VAL A 120 0.23 -8.05 -9.68
C VAL A 120 0.05 -7.54 -8.27
N TRP A 121 -0.58 -8.32 -7.40
CA TRP A 121 -0.72 -7.97 -6.00
C TRP A 121 -0.36 -9.14 -5.10
N THR A 122 0.77 -9.04 -4.42
CA THR A 122 1.17 -10.00 -3.38
C THR A 122 0.56 -9.58 -2.05
N GLN A 123 -0.32 -10.42 -1.53
CA GLN A 123 -0.94 -10.18 -0.23
C GLN A 123 -0.08 -10.79 0.87
N HIS A 124 0.43 -9.95 1.76
CA HIS A 124 1.21 -10.35 2.93
C HIS A 124 0.35 -10.48 4.20
N CYS A 125 -0.90 -10.08 4.11
CA CYS A 125 -1.89 -10.10 5.20
C CYS A 125 -3.32 -10.17 4.63
N GLU A 126 -4.31 -10.26 5.49
CA GLU A 126 -5.71 -10.45 5.14
C GLU A 126 -6.50 -9.14 4.89
N PHE A 127 -5.83 -8.00 5.00
CA PHE A 127 -6.47 -6.67 4.91
C PHE A 127 -7.37 -6.48 3.68
N MET A 128 -6.95 -6.98 2.52
CA MET A 128 -7.64 -6.66 1.27
C MET A 128 -8.97 -7.37 1.10
N TYR A 129 -9.12 -8.58 1.61
CA TYR A 129 -10.39 -9.29 1.52
C TYR A 129 -11.25 -9.14 2.79
N THR A 130 -10.64 -8.82 3.93
CA THR A 130 -11.38 -8.49 5.15
C THR A 130 -11.89 -7.05 5.19
N GLY A 131 -11.25 -6.17 4.42
CA GLY A 131 -11.55 -4.73 4.39
C GLY A 131 -10.96 -3.92 5.56
N LYS A 132 -10.47 -4.56 6.63
CA LYS A 132 -9.85 -3.89 7.77
C LYS A 132 -8.75 -4.71 8.42
N CYS A 133 -9.01 -5.97 8.75
CA CYS A 133 -8.11 -6.77 9.57
C CYS A 133 -6.85 -7.17 8.81
N GLY A 134 -5.67 -6.94 9.38
CA GLY A 134 -4.43 -7.53 8.89
C GLY A 134 -4.44 -9.05 9.05
N TYR A 135 -5.03 -9.53 10.15
CA TYR A 135 -5.26 -10.96 10.42
C TYR A 135 -6.62 -11.13 11.09
N ALA A 136 -7.49 -11.92 10.50
CA ALA A 136 -8.83 -12.19 11.01
C ALA A 136 -8.84 -13.33 12.06
N TYR A 137 -7.82 -14.18 12.03
CA TYR A 137 -7.71 -15.38 12.86
C TYR A 137 -8.95 -16.28 12.73
N ASP A 138 -9.69 -16.46 13.81
CA ASP A 138 -10.93 -17.23 13.93
C ASP A 138 -12.19 -16.44 13.60
N CYS A 139 -12.07 -15.14 13.28
CA CYS A 139 -13.21 -14.29 12.94
C CYS A 139 -13.63 -14.47 11.49
N ASN A 140 -14.88 -14.88 11.28
CA ASN A 140 -15.48 -15.10 9.96
C ASN A 140 -16.49 -14.01 9.55
N LYS A 141 -16.66 -12.94 10.37
CA LYS A 141 -17.65 -11.88 10.10
C LYS A 141 -17.41 -11.16 8.76
N TRP A 142 -16.16 -11.11 8.29
CA TRP A 142 -15.79 -10.50 7.01
C TRP A 142 -16.42 -11.16 5.78
N GLN A 143 -16.87 -12.44 5.90
CA GLN A 143 -17.50 -13.18 4.81
C GLN A 143 -18.93 -12.69 4.51
N GLU A 144 -19.59 -12.07 5.48
CA GLU A 144 -20.95 -11.55 5.34
C GLU A 144 -20.96 -10.04 5.56
N LYS A 145 -20.90 -9.60 6.82
CA LYS A 145 -20.86 -8.20 7.22
C LYS A 145 -20.13 -8.02 8.53
N CYS A 146 -19.05 -7.28 8.53
CA CYS A 146 -18.39 -6.86 9.77
C CYS A 146 -19.30 -5.93 10.57
N SER A 147 -19.53 -6.28 11.84
CA SER A 147 -20.22 -5.47 12.83
C SER A 147 -19.82 -5.93 14.23
N ASN A 148 -19.95 -5.06 15.25
CA ASN A 148 -19.55 -5.36 16.62
C ASN A 148 -18.15 -5.96 16.70
N CYS A 149 -17.16 -5.27 16.10
CA CYS A 149 -15.82 -5.77 15.95
C CYS A 149 -15.03 -5.66 17.26
N GLU A 150 -14.56 -6.77 17.77
CA GLU A 150 -13.68 -6.84 18.96
C GLU A 150 -12.24 -6.38 18.66
N ARG A 151 -11.88 -6.30 17.37
CA ARG A 151 -10.52 -6.02 16.88
C ARG A 151 -10.33 -4.60 16.34
N LEU A 152 -11.11 -3.63 16.80
CA LEU A 152 -10.98 -2.23 16.37
C LEU A 152 -9.60 -1.63 16.68
N LYS A 153 -8.97 -2.13 17.76
CA LYS A 153 -7.65 -1.68 18.22
C LYS A 153 -6.48 -2.41 17.55
N ASP A 154 -6.77 -3.51 16.81
CA ASP A 154 -5.75 -4.22 16.06
C ASP A 154 -5.36 -3.44 14.81
N TYR A 155 -4.15 -3.66 14.35
CA TYR A 155 -3.64 -2.93 13.18
C TYR A 155 -4.27 -3.43 11.86
N PRO A 156 -4.64 -2.53 10.95
CA PRO A 156 -4.68 -1.07 11.07
C PRO A 156 -5.79 -0.58 11.99
N LYS A 157 -5.44 0.24 12.99
CA LYS A 157 -6.35 0.66 14.05
C LYS A 157 -7.44 1.61 13.54
N THR A 158 -8.70 1.29 13.81
CA THR A 158 -9.85 2.17 13.56
C THR A 158 -10.45 2.73 14.85
N GLU A 159 -10.21 2.10 15.96
CA GLU A 159 -10.36 2.51 17.38
C GLU A 159 -11.77 2.90 17.85
N PHE A 160 -12.49 3.79 17.14
CA PHE A 160 -13.75 4.35 17.63
C PHE A 160 -14.98 3.89 16.83
N PHE A 161 -14.83 3.46 15.58
CA PHE A 161 -15.95 3.14 14.72
C PHE A 161 -15.78 1.79 14.04
N ASP A 162 -16.87 1.04 14.07
CA ASP A 162 -17.03 -0.24 13.43
C ASP A 162 -17.73 -0.03 12.07
N LYS A 163 -16.93 0.17 11.02
CA LYS A 163 -17.44 0.40 9.65
C LYS A 163 -16.75 -0.50 8.63
#